data_f941f29720052a3def8c9cda0bf7f5ee
#
_entry.id   f941f29720052a3def8c9cda0bf7f5ee
#
_cell.length_a   1.000
_cell.length_b   1.000
_cell.length_c   1.000
_cell.angle_alpha   90.00
_cell.angle_beta   90.00
_cell.angle_gamma   90.00
#
_symmetry.space_group_name_H-M   'P 1'
#
loop_
_entity.id
_entity.type
_entity.pdbx_description
1 polymer ?
#
loop_
_entity_poly.entity_id
_entity_poly.type
_entity_poly.pdbx_seq_one_letter_code
_entity_poly.pdbx_strand_id
1 'polypeptide(L)'
;IPFQLTQLLILKVLKMSLKNKKVLITGATGGIGNNLVETFYNLGSNILATGTNEEKLNILKTKFPNINIEKFKLDEHNKIEQFIETTDKKLGGLEVLVNNAGITLDNLSIRLTEENWKKVLDINLSSTFLMCKHAIKKMLKNKYGKIINITSIVGHTGNLGQANYAASKAGIIGFSKSLAIEYAKKNINVNCVSPGFIKTDMTDK
;
A
#
# COMPACT_ATOMS: atom_id res chain seq x y z
N ILE A 1 -7.68 31.06 -14.71
CA ILE A 1 -6.98 30.05 -15.54
C ILE A 1 -8.02 29.00 -15.91
N PRO A 2 -8.22 28.66 -17.21
CA PRO A 2 -9.18 27.66 -17.60
C PRO A 2 -8.92 26.32 -16.88
N PHE A 3 -9.97 25.64 -16.40
CA PHE A 3 -9.90 24.39 -15.63
C PHE A 3 -9.01 23.32 -16.29
N GLN A 4 -9.06 23.21 -17.61
CA GLN A 4 -8.21 22.29 -18.40
C GLN A 4 -6.71 22.62 -18.30
N LEU A 5 -6.34 23.90 -18.29
CA LEU A 5 -4.94 24.33 -18.17
C LEU A 5 -4.39 24.02 -16.78
N THR A 6 -5.22 24.19 -15.75
CA THR A 6 -4.86 23.82 -14.36
C THR A 6 -4.64 22.33 -14.22
N GLN A 7 -5.50 21.50 -14.80
CA GLN A 7 -5.32 20.04 -14.81
C GLN A 7 -4.04 19.61 -15.54
N LEU A 8 -3.75 20.19 -16.70
CA LEU A 8 -2.52 19.92 -17.46
C LEU A 8 -1.26 20.31 -16.65
N LEU A 9 -1.29 21.43 -15.97
CA LEU A 9 -0.17 21.91 -15.16
C LEU A 9 0.06 20.98 -13.95
N ILE A 10 -1.03 20.59 -13.26
CA ILE A 10 -0.96 19.63 -12.14
C ILE A 10 -0.37 18.29 -12.61
N LEU A 11 -0.84 17.73 -13.71
CA LEU A 11 -0.31 16.50 -14.29
C LEU A 11 1.17 16.62 -14.67
N LYS A 12 1.59 17.75 -15.22
CA LYS A 12 2.99 18.03 -15.57
C LYS A 12 3.87 18.07 -14.32
N VAL A 13 3.42 18.74 -13.26
CA VAL A 13 4.13 18.81 -11.96
C VAL A 13 4.22 17.44 -11.31
N LEU A 14 3.12 16.69 -11.28
CA LEU A 14 3.10 15.32 -10.74
C LEU A 14 4.05 14.40 -11.53
N LYS A 15 4.04 14.48 -12.87
CA LYS A 15 4.95 13.71 -13.72
C LYS A 15 6.42 14.03 -13.45
N MET A 16 6.76 15.29 -13.24
CA MET A 16 8.13 15.68 -12.88
C MET A 16 8.53 15.19 -11.48
N SER A 17 7.62 15.23 -10.52
CA SER A 17 7.89 14.86 -9.12
C SER A 17 7.98 13.34 -8.90
N LEU A 18 7.32 12.53 -9.76
CA LEU A 18 7.27 11.07 -9.62
C LEU A 18 8.15 10.32 -10.65
N LYS A 19 8.71 11.05 -11.61
CA LYS A 19 9.63 10.45 -12.60
C LYS A 19 10.83 9.81 -11.91
N ASN A 20 11.12 8.56 -12.25
CA ASN A 20 12.20 7.74 -11.70
C ASN A 20 12.09 7.46 -10.19
N LYS A 21 10.99 7.82 -9.52
CA LYS A 21 10.78 7.46 -8.11
C LYS A 21 10.66 5.95 -7.96
N LYS A 22 11.28 5.43 -6.92
CA LYS A 22 11.40 4.01 -6.58
C LYS A 22 10.25 3.63 -5.67
N VAL A 23 9.26 2.93 -6.22
CA VAL A 23 7.94 2.71 -5.62
C VAL A 23 7.69 1.23 -5.39
N LEU A 24 7.37 0.86 -4.16
CA LEU A 24 6.84 -0.46 -3.81
C LEU A 24 5.33 -0.36 -3.61
N ILE A 25 4.55 -1.21 -4.31
CA ILE A 25 3.09 -1.28 -4.19
C ILE A 25 2.69 -2.68 -3.78
N THR A 26 2.04 -2.84 -2.60
CA THR A 26 1.50 -4.11 -2.16
C THR A 26 0.04 -4.30 -2.61
N GLY A 27 -0.39 -5.56 -2.79
CA GLY A 27 -1.73 -5.85 -3.28
C GLY A 27 -1.98 -5.29 -4.69
N ALA A 28 -0.95 -5.25 -5.51
CA ALA A 28 -0.92 -4.63 -6.84
C ALA A 28 -1.90 -5.27 -7.85
N THR A 29 -2.33 -6.50 -7.59
CA THR A 29 -3.24 -7.27 -8.47
C THR A 29 -4.72 -7.07 -8.16
N GLY A 30 -5.07 -6.34 -7.09
CA GLY A 30 -6.44 -5.95 -6.77
C GLY A 30 -6.88 -4.70 -7.54
N GLY A 31 -8.19 -4.38 -7.50
CA GLY A 31 -8.75 -3.26 -8.25
C GLY A 31 -8.05 -1.92 -7.99
N ILE A 32 -7.92 -1.51 -6.73
CA ILE A 32 -7.19 -0.28 -6.36
C ILE A 32 -5.70 -0.40 -6.72
N GLY A 33 -5.07 -1.55 -6.40
CA GLY A 33 -3.65 -1.78 -6.64
C GLY A 33 -3.27 -1.69 -8.11
N ASN A 34 -4.09 -2.24 -9.00
CA ASN A 34 -3.86 -2.18 -10.45
C ASN A 34 -3.87 -0.72 -10.96
N ASN A 35 -4.87 0.07 -10.52
CA ASN A 35 -4.95 1.48 -10.87
C ASN A 35 -3.78 2.31 -10.29
N LEU A 36 -3.29 1.96 -9.10
CA LEU A 36 -2.10 2.57 -8.52
C LEU A 36 -0.87 2.27 -9.38
N VAL A 37 -0.66 1.01 -9.79
CA VAL A 37 0.45 0.64 -10.68
C VAL A 37 0.37 1.41 -11.99
N GLU A 38 -0.80 1.46 -12.64
CA GLU A 38 -1.02 2.21 -13.89
C GLU A 38 -0.68 3.70 -13.72
N THR A 39 -1.16 4.30 -12.64
CA THR A 39 -0.92 5.73 -12.34
C THR A 39 0.57 6.02 -12.16
N PHE A 40 1.26 5.27 -11.31
CA PHE A 40 2.69 5.47 -11.08
C PHE A 40 3.53 5.16 -12.33
N TYR A 41 3.15 4.15 -13.10
CA TYR A 41 3.79 3.80 -14.37
C TYR A 41 3.69 4.96 -15.39
N ASN A 42 2.50 5.51 -15.58
CA ASN A 42 2.26 6.62 -16.49
C ASN A 42 2.98 7.92 -16.06
N LEU A 43 3.24 8.06 -14.77
CA LEU A 43 4.03 9.17 -14.20
C LEU A 43 5.54 8.92 -14.24
N GLY A 44 5.98 7.77 -14.79
CA GLY A 44 7.38 7.45 -15.05
C GLY A 44 8.16 6.94 -13.84
N SER A 45 7.48 6.34 -12.86
CA SER A 45 8.12 5.75 -11.68
C SER A 45 8.73 4.38 -11.97
N ASN A 46 9.77 4.01 -11.22
CA ASN A 46 10.32 2.66 -11.17
C ASN A 46 9.56 1.86 -10.12
N ILE A 47 8.81 0.85 -10.55
CA ILE A 47 7.84 0.16 -9.69
C ILE A 47 8.30 -1.27 -9.41
N LEU A 48 8.15 -1.71 -8.15
CA LEU A 48 8.00 -3.10 -7.79
C LEU A 48 6.57 -3.33 -7.30
N ALA A 49 5.85 -4.18 -8.04
CA ALA A 49 4.47 -4.57 -7.74
C ALA A 49 4.46 -5.95 -7.08
N THR A 50 3.79 -6.10 -5.93
CA THR A 50 3.71 -7.38 -5.24
C THR A 50 2.27 -7.81 -4.96
N GLY A 51 2.07 -9.12 -4.92
CA GLY A 51 0.80 -9.78 -4.62
C GLY A 51 1.01 -11.27 -4.42
N THR A 52 -0.06 -12.00 -4.13
CA THR A 52 0.00 -13.45 -3.86
C THR A 52 -0.30 -14.31 -5.09
N ASN A 53 -0.95 -13.75 -6.11
CA ASN A 53 -1.31 -14.45 -7.34
C ASN A 53 -0.29 -14.15 -8.45
N GLU A 54 0.48 -15.16 -8.82
CA GLU A 54 1.56 -15.06 -9.81
C GLU A 54 1.06 -14.80 -11.22
N GLU A 55 -0.05 -15.44 -11.62
CA GLU A 55 -0.66 -15.23 -12.94
C GLU A 55 -1.12 -13.78 -13.13
N LYS A 56 -1.82 -13.23 -12.12
CA LYS A 56 -2.25 -11.81 -12.13
C LYS A 56 -1.05 -10.86 -12.14
N LEU A 57 0.06 -11.19 -11.46
CA LEU A 57 1.30 -10.41 -11.53
C LEU A 57 1.91 -10.45 -12.93
N ASN A 58 1.93 -11.61 -13.58
CA ASN A 58 2.43 -11.74 -14.96
C ASN A 58 1.56 -10.96 -15.98
N ILE A 59 0.24 -10.98 -15.81
CA ILE A 59 -0.67 -10.13 -16.61
C ILE A 59 -0.34 -8.66 -16.41
N LEU A 60 -0.11 -8.24 -15.15
CA LEU A 60 0.27 -6.87 -14.83
C LEU A 60 1.61 -6.50 -15.49
N LYS A 61 2.59 -7.39 -15.45
CA LYS A 61 3.89 -7.23 -16.09
C LYS A 61 3.79 -7.12 -17.62
N THR A 62 2.88 -7.89 -18.24
CA THR A 62 2.61 -7.80 -19.67
C THR A 62 1.99 -6.45 -20.05
N LYS A 63 1.05 -5.95 -19.23
CA LYS A 63 0.43 -4.63 -19.43
C LYS A 63 1.43 -3.48 -19.21
N PHE A 64 2.37 -3.63 -18.28
CA PHE A 64 3.36 -2.63 -17.88
C PHE A 64 4.79 -3.21 -17.94
N PRO A 65 5.41 -3.33 -19.13
CA PRO A 65 6.64 -4.13 -19.30
C PRO A 65 7.84 -3.71 -18.44
N ASN A 66 7.92 -2.44 -18.04
CA ASN A 66 9.07 -1.91 -17.32
C ASN A 66 8.95 -1.99 -15.78
N ILE A 67 7.85 -2.56 -15.23
CA ILE A 67 7.77 -2.76 -13.78
C ILE A 67 8.52 -4.03 -13.36
N ASN A 68 8.96 -4.07 -12.10
CA ASN A 68 9.36 -5.31 -11.44
C ASN A 68 8.14 -5.93 -10.77
N ILE A 69 8.06 -7.26 -10.77
CA ILE A 69 7.04 -8.00 -10.04
C ILE A 69 7.69 -8.96 -9.04
N GLU A 70 7.03 -9.17 -7.91
CA GLU A 70 7.48 -10.14 -6.90
C GLU A 70 6.26 -10.77 -6.23
N LYS A 71 6.18 -12.09 -6.21
CA LYS A 71 5.18 -12.81 -5.43
C LYS A 71 5.60 -12.82 -3.97
N PHE A 72 4.77 -12.27 -3.10
CA PHE A 72 5.03 -12.22 -1.67
C PHE A 72 3.74 -12.32 -0.85
N LYS A 73 3.80 -13.08 0.24
CA LYS A 73 2.71 -13.23 1.21
C LYS A 73 3.02 -12.38 2.44
N LEU A 74 2.13 -11.45 2.75
CA LEU A 74 2.33 -10.50 3.86
C LEU A 74 2.17 -11.13 5.24
N ASP A 75 1.56 -12.31 5.38
CA ASP A 75 1.51 -13.10 6.60
C ASP A 75 2.84 -13.80 6.94
N GLU A 76 3.80 -13.84 6.03
CA GLU A 76 5.17 -14.30 6.29
C GLU A 76 6.01 -13.20 6.95
N HIS A 77 5.62 -12.79 8.16
CA HIS A 77 6.18 -11.62 8.86
C HIS A 77 7.70 -11.67 9.01
N ASN A 78 8.26 -12.87 9.26
CA ASN A 78 9.71 -13.09 9.39
C ASN A 78 10.50 -12.85 8.09
N LYS A 79 9.83 -12.83 6.94
CA LYS A 79 10.45 -12.59 5.63
C LYS A 79 10.34 -11.13 5.16
N ILE A 80 9.55 -10.29 5.84
CA ILE A 80 9.29 -8.89 5.41
C ILE A 80 10.59 -8.08 5.35
N GLU A 81 11.49 -8.22 6.33
CA GLU A 81 12.75 -7.49 6.32
C GLU A 81 13.57 -7.83 5.06
N GLN A 82 13.74 -9.12 4.77
CA GLN A 82 14.47 -9.58 3.58
C GLN A 82 13.77 -9.14 2.29
N PHE A 83 12.44 -9.17 2.25
CA PHE A 83 11.65 -8.70 1.10
C PHE A 83 11.90 -7.21 0.83
N ILE A 84 11.91 -6.35 1.85
CA ILE A 84 12.24 -4.93 1.71
C ILE A 84 13.69 -4.73 1.25
N GLU A 85 14.62 -5.54 1.75
CA GLU A 85 16.02 -5.47 1.30
C GLU A 85 16.19 -5.83 -0.18
N THR A 86 15.50 -6.89 -0.61
CA THR A 86 15.49 -7.31 -2.01
C THR A 86 14.86 -6.25 -2.90
N THR A 87 13.75 -5.65 -2.46
CA THR A 87 13.08 -4.54 -3.15
C THR A 87 14.01 -3.33 -3.32
N ASP A 88 14.65 -2.92 -2.24
CA ASP A 88 15.60 -1.80 -2.23
C ASP A 88 16.75 -2.01 -3.22
N LYS A 89 17.30 -3.23 -3.28
CA LYS A 89 18.34 -3.62 -4.24
C LYS A 89 17.83 -3.61 -5.69
N LYS A 90 16.65 -4.22 -5.96
CA LYS A 90 16.07 -4.30 -7.31
C LYS A 90 15.71 -2.94 -7.89
N LEU A 91 15.26 -2.01 -7.06
CA LEU A 91 14.91 -0.66 -7.49
C LEU A 91 16.08 0.33 -7.44
N GLY A 92 17.21 -0.06 -6.82
CA GLY A 92 18.32 0.85 -6.52
C GLY A 92 17.94 1.91 -5.48
N GLY A 93 17.17 1.50 -4.47
CA GLY A 93 16.65 2.31 -3.36
C GLY A 93 15.13 2.15 -3.19
N LEU A 94 14.58 2.62 -2.06
CA LEU A 94 13.15 2.65 -1.79
C LEU A 94 12.75 4.06 -1.34
N GLU A 95 11.96 4.77 -2.14
CA GLU A 95 11.54 6.15 -1.90
C GLU A 95 10.05 6.26 -1.53
N VAL A 96 9.21 5.38 -2.10
CA VAL A 96 7.76 5.39 -1.88
C VAL A 96 7.29 3.97 -1.55
N LEU A 97 6.55 3.83 -0.46
CA LEU A 97 5.87 2.59 -0.10
C LEU A 97 4.36 2.85 -0.12
N VAL A 98 3.63 2.06 -0.91
CA VAL A 98 2.15 2.04 -0.91
C VAL A 98 1.68 0.72 -0.34
N ASN A 99 1.24 0.74 0.91
CA ASN A 99 0.60 -0.39 1.57
C ASN A 99 -0.89 -0.41 1.20
N ASN A 100 -1.22 -1.17 0.15
CA ASN A 100 -2.58 -1.31 -0.35
C ASN A 100 -3.15 -2.71 -0.13
N ALA A 101 -2.32 -3.71 0.10
CA ALA A 101 -2.80 -5.06 0.37
C ALA A 101 -3.70 -5.13 1.61
N GLY A 102 -4.73 -5.97 1.53
CA GLY A 102 -5.62 -6.24 2.64
C GLY A 102 -6.66 -7.28 2.26
N ILE A 103 -7.25 -7.90 3.28
CA ILE A 103 -8.32 -8.89 3.16
C ILE A 103 -9.48 -8.51 4.07
N THR A 104 -10.66 -9.05 3.74
CA THR A 104 -11.83 -9.09 4.62
C THR A 104 -12.22 -10.55 4.88
N LEU A 105 -12.63 -10.84 6.10
CA LEU A 105 -13.25 -12.10 6.51
C LEU A 105 -14.43 -11.74 7.40
N ASP A 106 -15.52 -11.36 6.73
CA ASP A 106 -16.67 -10.72 7.35
C ASP A 106 -17.59 -11.76 8.01
N ASN A 107 -17.99 -11.46 9.24
CA ASN A 107 -19.03 -12.20 9.96
C ASN A 107 -19.53 -11.36 11.15
N LEU A 108 -20.77 -11.63 11.61
CA LEU A 108 -21.25 -11.03 12.85
C LEU A 108 -20.30 -11.38 14.00
N SER A 109 -20.09 -10.45 14.93
CA SER A 109 -19.11 -10.57 16.01
C SER A 109 -19.24 -11.86 16.82
N ILE A 110 -20.49 -12.31 17.08
CA ILE A 110 -20.79 -13.56 17.79
C ILE A 110 -20.43 -14.83 17.00
N ARG A 111 -20.20 -14.72 15.70
CA ARG A 111 -19.83 -15.82 14.79
C ARG A 111 -18.43 -15.67 14.22
N LEU A 112 -17.78 -14.54 14.49
CA LEU A 112 -16.42 -14.28 14.03
C LEU A 112 -15.45 -15.16 14.81
N THR A 113 -14.75 -16.06 14.11
CA THR A 113 -13.80 -16.95 14.76
C THR A 113 -12.52 -16.19 15.15
N GLU A 114 -11.83 -16.68 16.17
CA GLU A 114 -10.54 -16.13 16.61
C GLU A 114 -9.49 -16.24 15.47
N GLU A 115 -9.54 -17.30 14.68
CA GLU A 115 -8.68 -17.49 13.52
C GLU A 115 -8.88 -16.38 12.48
N ASN A 116 -10.14 -16.09 12.10
CA ASN A 116 -10.45 -15.04 11.13
C ASN A 116 -10.10 -13.65 11.68
N TRP A 117 -10.32 -13.42 12.97
CA TRP A 117 -9.87 -12.20 13.64
C TRP A 117 -8.37 -12.01 13.52
N LYS A 118 -7.58 -12.99 13.96
CA LYS A 118 -6.11 -12.95 13.89
C LYS A 118 -5.62 -12.78 12.46
N LYS A 119 -6.15 -13.56 11.53
CA LYS A 119 -5.71 -13.52 10.12
C LYS A 119 -5.90 -12.14 9.49
N VAL A 120 -7.04 -11.47 9.75
CA VAL A 120 -7.26 -10.11 9.23
C VAL A 120 -6.30 -9.12 9.88
N LEU A 121 -6.09 -9.20 11.20
CA LEU A 121 -5.14 -8.32 11.89
C LEU A 121 -3.70 -8.57 11.42
N ASP A 122 -3.28 -9.80 11.25
CA ASP A 122 -1.93 -10.15 10.82
C ASP A 122 -1.63 -9.64 9.41
N ILE A 123 -2.55 -9.87 8.46
CA ILE A 123 -2.34 -9.45 7.07
C ILE A 123 -2.55 -7.93 6.89
N ASN A 124 -3.57 -7.33 7.52
CA ASN A 124 -3.85 -5.93 7.28
C ASN A 124 -3.02 -4.99 8.15
N LEU A 125 -2.90 -5.28 9.44
CA LEU A 125 -2.33 -4.36 10.43
C LEU A 125 -0.86 -4.69 10.73
N SER A 126 -0.57 -5.90 11.19
CA SER A 126 0.78 -6.30 11.62
C SER A 126 1.77 -6.23 10.46
N SER A 127 1.40 -6.77 9.30
CA SER A 127 2.26 -6.71 8.11
C SER A 127 2.50 -5.28 7.65
N THR A 128 1.46 -4.43 7.64
CA THR A 128 1.58 -3.01 7.22
C THR A 128 2.55 -2.27 8.14
N PHE A 129 2.48 -2.50 9.45
CA PHE A 129 3.44 -1.94 10.40
C PHE A 129 4.86 -2.42 10.12
N LEU A 130 5.07 -3.72 9.90
CA LEU A 130 6.39 -4.29 9.59
C LEU A 130 6.94 -3.77 8.27
N MET A 131 6.11 -3.65 7.23
CA MET A 131 6.49 -3.03 5.96
C MET A 131 6.96 -1.58 6.17
N CYS A 132 6.20 -0.78 6.94
CA CYS A 132 6.59 0.58 7.30
C CYS A 132 7.93 0.60 8.06
N LYS A 133 8.08 -0.23 9.10
CA LYS A 133 9.28 -0.33 9.93
C LYS A 133 10.54 -0.58 9.10
N HIS A 134 10.49 -1.56 8.22
CA HIS A 134 11.67 -1.94 7.42
C HIS A 134 11.92 -0.98 6.25
N ALA A 135 10.87 -0.42 5.63
CA ALA A 135 11.01 0.63 4.63
C ALA A 135 11.62 1.91 5.22
N ILE A 136 11.19 2.34 6.41
CA ILE A 136 11.75 3.51 7.10
C ILE A 136 13.25 3.35 7.34
N LYS A 137 13.73 2.14 7.71
CA LYS A 137 15.17 1.88 7.84
C LYS A 137 15.97 2.22 6.56
N LYS A 138 15.37 1.95 5.37
CA LYS A 138 15.98 2.28 4.07
C LYS A 138 15.87 3.78 3.76
N MET A 139 14.67 4.35 3.98
CA MET A 139 14.39 5.76 3.74
C MET A 139 15.25 6.71 4.61
N LEU A 140 15.57 6.31 5.84
CA LEU A 140 16.46 7.07 6.74
C LEU A 140 17.86 7.24 6.16
N LYS A 141 18.41 6.22 5.49
CA LYS A 141 19.73 6.29 4.83
C LYS A 141 19.72 7.33 3.70
N ASN A 142 18.59 7.42 2.98
CA ASN A 142 18.43 8.35 1.85
C ASN A 142 17.92 9.73 2.27
N LYS A 143 17.58 9.93 3.57
CA LYS A 143 16.95 11.15 4.11
C LYS A 143 15.71 11.59 3.32
N TYR A 144 14.98 10.62 2.82
CA TYR A 144 13.76 10.83 2.03
C TYR A 144 12.87 9.58 2.06
N GLY A 145 11.57 9.78 2.24
CA GLY A 145 10.59 8.70 2.14
C GLY A 145 9.15 9.20 2.12
N LYS A 146 8.30 8.48 1.41
CA LYS A 146 6.85 8.68 1.39
C LYS A 146 6.16 7.34 1.61
N ILE A 147 5.36 7.25 2.65
CA ILE A 147 4.56 6.07 2.97
C ILE A 147 3.09 6.44 2.84
N ILE A 148 2.36 5.66 2.08
CA ILE A 148 0.92 5.78 1.87
C ILE A 148 0.27 4.48 2.32
N ASN A 149 -0.52 4.54 3.37
CA ASN A 149 -1.27 3.41 3.89
C ASN A 149 -2.73 3.50 3.43
N ILE A 150 -3.19 2.53 2.63
CA ILE A 150 -4.58 2.46 2.21
C ILE A 150 -5.41 1.85 3.35
N THR A 151 -6.21 2.69 3.95
CA THR A 151 -7.13 2.35 5.04
C THR A 151 -8.55 2.13 4.50
N SER A 152 -9.56 2.55 5.20
CA SER A 152 -10.96 2.52 4.78
C SER A 152 -11.76 3.48 5.62
N ILE A 153 -12.85 4.01 5.08
CA ILE A 153 -13.87 4.72 5.87
C ILE A 153 -14.38 3.84 7.04
N VAL A 154 -14.44 2.52 6.83
CA VAL A 154 -14.85 1.54 7.86
C VAL A 154 -13.95 1.58 9.10
N GLY A 155 -12.68 1.96 8.97
CA GLY A 155 -11.78 2.19 10.10
C GLY A 155 -12.17 3.40 10.97
N HIS A 156 -13.01 4.30 10.47
CA HIS A 156 -13.54 5.45 11.20
C HIS A 156 -14.95 5.21 11.73
N THR A 157 -15.80 4.53 10.94
CA THR A 157 -17.25 4.41 11.24
C THR A 157 -17.66 3.05 11.77
N GLY A 158 -16.82 2.02 11.58
CA GLY A 158 -17.27 0.62 11.69
C GLY A 158 -18.18 0.22 10.53
N ASN A 159 -18.49 -1.07 10.43
CA ASN A 159 -19.50 -1.61 9.53
C ASN A 159 -19.99 -2.96 10.07
N LEU A 160 -21.26 -3.30 9.76
CA LEU A 160 -21.86 -4.57 10.17
C LEU A 160 -21.05 -5.77 9.66
N GLY A 161 -20.71 -6.71 10.54
CA GLY A 161 -19.97 -7.91 10.21
C GLY A 161 -18.47 -7.70 9.98
N GLN A 162 -17.92 -6.50 10.16
CA GLN A 162 -16.54 -6.16 9.85
C GLN A 162 -15.70 -5.72 11.07
N ALA A 163 -15.98 -6.27 12.24
CA ALA A 163 -15.28 -5.87 13.47
C ALA A 163 -13.74 -6.02 13.35
N ASN A 164 -13.25 -7.14 12.78
CA ASN A 164 -11.84 -7.40 12.54
C ASN A 164 -11.23 -6.43 11.50
N TYR A 165 -11.94 -6.19 10.40
CA TYR A 165 -11.49 -5.29 9.35
C TYR A 165 -11.46 -3.84 9.85
N ALA A 166 -12.53 -3.39 10.51
CA ALA A 166 -12.60 -2.06 11.13
C ALA A 166 -11.46 -1.84 12.13
N ALA A 167 -11.23 -2.81 13.03
CA ALA A 167 -10.11 -2.76 13.98
C ALA A 167 -8.75 -2.65 13.27
N SER A 168 -8.53 -3.46 12.20
CA SER A 168 -7.29 -3.41 11.44
C SER A 168 -7.05 -2.04 10.79
N LYS A 169 -8.10 -1.47 10.16
CA LYS A 169 -7.99 -0.18 9.46
C LYS A 169 -7.87 1.01 10.43
N ALA A 170 -8.56 0.97 11.56
CA ALA A 170 -8.39 1.94 12.64
C ALA A 170 -6.98 1.88 13.24
N GLY A 171 -6.44 0.67 13.47
CA GLY A 171 -5.07 0.48 13.95
C GLY A 171 -4.03 1.07 13.01
N ILE A 172 -4.20 0.90 11.69
CA ILE A 172 -3.32 1.52 10.68
C ILE A 172 -3.33 3.05 10.82
N ILE A 173 -4.50 3.67 10.98
CA ILE A 173 -4.63 5.12 11.16
C ILE A 173 -3.88 5.56 12.43
N GLY A 174 -4.02 4.82 13.54
CA GLY A 174 -3.38 5.11 14.81
C GLY A 174 -1.85 5.10 14.71
N PHE A 175 -1.26 3.98 14.28
CA PHE A 175 0.20 3.88 14.20
C PHE A 175 0.79 4.82 13.14
N SER A 176 0.06 5.07 12.03
CA SER A 176 0.53 5.99 10.99
C SER A 176 0.74 7.42 11.52
N LYS A 177 -0.14 7.89 12.40
CA LYS A 177 0.02 9.19 13.08
C LYS A 177 1.29 9.22 13.93
N SER A 178 1.57 8.14 14.67
CA SER A 178 2.80 8.02 15.48
C SER A 178 4.04 8.07 14.60
N LEU A 179 4.10 7.24 13.54
CA LEU A 179 5.23 7.23 12.60
C LEU A 179 5.41 8.59 11.90
N ALA A 180 4.32 9.29 11.55
CA ALA A 180 4.38 10.61 10.96
C ALA A 180 5.08 11.61 11.88
N ILE A 181 4.75 11.60 13.20
CA ILE A 181 5.38 12.46 14.20
C ILE A 181 6.86 12.08 14.40
N GLU A 182 7.17 10.79 14.52
CA GLU A 182 8.53 10.28 14.76
C GLU A 182 9.51 10.65 13.64
N TYR A 183 9.04 10.61 12.38
CA TYR A 183 9.93 10.69 11.22
C TYR A 183 9.78 11.97 10.37
N ALA A 184 8.88 12.89 10.72
CA ALA A 184 8.70 14.15 9.99
C ALA A 184 10.00 14.95 9.81
N LYS A 185 10.79 15.09 10.90
CA LYS A 185 12.09 15.80 10.88
C LYS A 185 13.16 15.08 10.06
N LYS A 186 12.93 13.86 9.63
CA LYS A 186 13.82 13.06 8.78
C LYS A 186 13.40 13.07 7.30
N ASN A 187 12.46 13.96 6.92
CA ASN A 187 11.89 14.06 5.57
C ASN A 187 11.21 12.75 5.11
N ILE A 188 10.62 12.01 6.07
CA ILE A 188 9.81 10.84 5.81
C ILE A 188 8.37 11.20 6.19
N ASN A 189 7.46 11.17 5.20
CA ASN A 189 6.05 11.44 5.42
C ASN A 189 5.27 10.14 5.44
N VAL A 190 4.37 9.99 6.40
CA VAL A 190 3.46 8.86 6.51
C VAL A 190 2.03 9.38 6.48
N ASN A 191 1.26 8.94 5.50
CA ASN A 191 -0.11 9.36 5.30
C ASN A 191 -1.04 8.16 5.14
N CYS A 192 -2.31 8.36 5.48
CA CYS A 192 -3.39 7.41 5.23
C CYS A 192 -4.33 7.96 4.15
N VAL A 193 -4.80 7.07 3.29
CA VAL A 193 -5.92 7.31 2.39
C VAL A 193 -7.04 6.37 2.80
N SER A 194 -8.21 6.92 3.11
CA SER A 194 -9.38 6.16 3.57
C SER A 194 -10.44 6.16 2.47
N PRO A 195 -10.39 5.21 1.49
CA PRO A 195 -11.41 5.14 0.47
C PRO A 195 -12.79 4.83 1.09
N GLY A 196 -13.83 5.37 0.47
CA GLY A 196 -15.19 4.95 0.69
C GLY A 196 -15.48 3.62 -0.04
N PHE A 197 -16.73 3.43 -0.47
CA PHE A 197 -17.10 2.25 -1.24
C PHE A 197 -16.59 2.41 -2.69
N ILE A 198 -15.64 1.54 -3.06
CA ILE A 198 -15.11 1.46 -4.43
C ILE A 198 -15.47 0.08 -4.99
N LYS A 199 -16.10 0.06 -6.16
CA LYS A 199 -16.45 -1.19 -6.84
C LYS A 199 -15.18 -1.92 -7.29
N THR A 200 -14.95 -3.11 -6.74
CA THR A 200 -13.79 -3.99 -7.01
C THR A 200 -14.21 -5.44 -6.81
N ASP A 201 -13.40 -6.40 -7.25
CA ASP A 201 -13.63 -7.84 -6.98
C ASP A 201 -13.86 -8.17 -5.49
N MET A 202 -13.39 -7.31 -4.57
CA MET A 202 -13.58 -7.47 -3.13
C MET A 202 -14.97 -7.01 -2.67
N THR A 203 -15.60 -6.09 -3.38
CA THR A 203 -16.88 -5.45 -3.00
C THR A 203 -18.06 -5.91 -3.85
N ASP A 204 -17.83 -6.67 -4.92
CA ASP A 204 -18.85 -7.21 -5.82
C ASP A 204 -19.43 -8.57 -5.34
N LYS A 205 -19.34 -8.85 -4.03
CA LYS A 205 -19.91 -10.07 -3.39
C LYS A 205 -21.28 -9.82 -2.81
#